data_0196843774fd93a287d388da762c5014
#
_entry.id   0196843774fd93a287d388da762c5014
#
_cell.length_a   1.000
_cell.length_b   1.000
_cell.length_c   1.000
_cell.angle_alpha   90.00
_cell.angle_beta   90.00
_cell.angle_gamma   90.00
#
_symmetry.space_group_name_H-M   'P 1'
#
loop_
_entity.id
_entity.type
_entity.pdbx_description
1 polymer ?
#
loop_
_entity_poly.entity_id
_entity_poly.type
_entity_poly.pdbx_seq_one_letter_code
_entity_poly.pdbx_strand_id
1 'polypeptide(L)'
;MTRNISTLVASLIALIACSNQGPDTQPGGTAASAAAVPGAVTIGLSISTMNNPFFVALRDGAQAEAKAAGIKLVTVDAQNDAAKQIAGVEDLIQKKVPVILLNPTDSDAVANVVKEATAAGIKVISLDRAVNGAEVSSHVASDNAAGGSMAGEFLLKKLGGRGNLVEMEGIPGSSAARERGEGFESVIAGKPGVKLLTKQPANFDRAQALTVMENILQGNKDIQGVFAQNDEMALGAQRAIKEAGLRNVSIVGFDATPDAVSAVKAGKLAATVQQKPELIGKLGVDTAKLLIEGKPVDRNIPVPLALITQ
;
A
#
# COMPACT_ATOMS: atom_id res chain seq x y z
N MET A 1 -22.62 63.26 28.17
CA MET A 1 -22.09 64.49 27.56
C MET A 1 -21.84 64.21 26.09
N THR A 2 -22.76 64.68 25.30
CA THR A 2 -22.61 65.65 24.16
C THR A 2 -21.87 65.07 22.96
N ARG A 3 -22.45 64.92 21.85
CA ARG A 3 -23.37 65.58 20.91
C ARG A 3 -22.75 65.41 19.50
N ASN A 4 -23.55 64.84 18.57
CA ASN A 4 -24.01 65.38 17.27
C ASN A 4 -22.92 65.99 16.36
N ILE A 5 -22.91 65.76 15.06
CA ILE A 5 -23.91 66.33 14.10
C ILE A 5 -23.68 65.71 12.70
N SER A 6 -24.75 65.48 12.00
CA SER A 6 -24.99 65.20 10.59
C SER A 6 -24.40 66.23 9.63
N THR A 7 -24.17 65.92 8.38
CA THR A 7 -24.71 66.72 7.27
C THR A 7 -24.82 65.93 5.96
N LEU A 8 -25.98 65.98 5.42
CA LEU A 8 -26.46 65.64 4.07
C LEU A 8 -26.01 66.73 3.08
N VAL A 9 -25.68 66.41 1.86
CA VAL A 9 -25.99 67.24 0.70
C VAL A 9 -26.29 66.36 -0.52
N ALA A 10 -27.43 66.70 -1.12
CA ALA A 10 -28.02 66.07 -2.31
C ALA A 10 -27.81 66.95 -3.53
N SER A 11 -28.23 66.43 -4.64
CA SER A 11 -28.57 67.15 -5.94
C SER A 11 -27.45 67.18 -6.97
N LEU A 12 -27.62 67.06 -8.28
CA LEU A 12 -28.76 67.27 -9.15
C LEU A 12 -28.49 66.66 -10.55
N ILE A 13 -29.47 66.14 -11.16
CA ILE A 13 -29.89 65.82 -12.52
C ILE A 13 -29.21 66.61 -13.65
N ALA A 14 -28.93 65.94 -14.78
CA ALA A 14 -29.22 66.39 -16.12
C ALA A 14 -29.39 65.31 -17.14
N LEU A 15 -30.60 65.22 -17.66
CA LEU A 15 -31.00 64.54 -18.89
C LEU A 15 -30.57 65.39 -20.09
N ILE A 16 -30.17 64.72 -21.18
CA ILE A 16 -30.51 65.16 -22.55
C ILE A 16 -30.51 63.97 -23.49
N ALA A 17 -31.52 63.92 -24.32
CA ALA A 17 -32.02 62.89 -25.17
C ALA A 17 -31.60 62.96 -26.64
N CYS A 18 -31.96 61.90 -27.35
CA CYS A 18 -32.29 61.75 -28.80
C CYS A 18 -31.09 61.79 -29.77
N SER A 19 -30.94 60.91 -30.67
CA SER A 19 -31.72 60.12 -31.62
C SER A 19 -30.76 59.57 -32.68
N ASN A 20 -30.86 58.44 -33.23
CA ASN A 20 -31.48 58.14 -34.51
C ASN A 20 -31.15 56.69 -34.98
N GLN A 21 -32.04 56.13 -35.71
CA GLN A 21 -32.09 54.75 -36.22
C GLN A 21 -31.17 54.52 -37.41
N GLY A 22 -30.71 53.29 -37.53
CA GLY A 22 -30.28 52.64 -38.77
C GLY A 22 -30.08 51.14 -38.53
N PRO A 23 -30.64 50.24 -39.41
CA PRO A 23 -30.57 48.82 -39.17
C PRO A 23 -29.31 48.23 -39.82
N ASP A 24 -28.44 47.65 -39.02
CA ASP A 24 -27.38 46.82 -39.54
C ASP A 24 -27.48 45.38 -38.99
N THR A 25 -27.58 44.48 -39.90
CA THR A 25 -27.64 43.05 -39.81
C THR A 25 -26.43 42.49 -39.09
N GLN A 26 -26.68 41.88 -37.92
CA GLN A 26 -25.68 41.17 -37.18
C GLN A 26 -25.63 39.70 -37.64
N PRO A 27 -24.48 39.16 -38.11
CA PRO A 27 -24.33 37.75 -38.32
C PRO A 27 -24.31 37.05 -36.97
N GLY A 28 -25.18 36.07 -36.78
CA GLY A 28 -25.24 35.23 -35.59
C GLY A 28 -23.93 34.55 -35.32
N GLY A 29 -23.16 35.08 -34.37
CA GLY A 29 -22.06 34.41 -33.72
C GLY A 29 -22.66 33.38 -32.73
N THR A 30 -22.71 32.12 -33.11
CA THR A 30 -22.88 31.05 -32.16
C THR A 30 -21.76 31.17 -31.14
N ALA A 31 -22.08 31.60 -29.94
CA ALA A 31 -21.22 31.48 -28.78
C ALA A 31 -20.96 29.97 -28.59
N ALA A 32 -19.79 29.53 -29.04
CA ALA A 32 -19.29 28.25 -28.67
C ALA A 32 -19.21 28.25 -27.14
N SER A 33 -20.13 27.52 -26.53
CA SER A 33 -20.06 27.14 -25.12
C SER A 33 -18.69 26.54 -24.92
N ALA A 34 -17.79 27.25 -24.26
CA ALA A 34 -16.54 26.70 -23.81
C ALA A 34 -16.90 25.50 -22.94
N ALA A 35 -16.69 24.30 -23.49
CA ALA A 35 -16.83 23.07 -22.74
C ALA A 35 -15.92 23.25 -21.50
N ALA A 36 -16.53 23.24 -20.32
CA ALA A 36 -15.80 23.24 -19.07
C ALA A 36 -14.79 22.09 -19.16
N VAL A 37 -13.51 22.41 -19.02
CA VAL A 37 -12.47 21.39 -18.90
C VAL A 37 -12.92 20.50 -17.72
N PRO A 38 -13.18 19.21 -17.90
CA PRO A 38 -13.57 18.35 -16.79
C PRO A 38 -12.50 18.49 -15.73
N GLY A 39 -12.88 18.87 -14.50
CA GLY A 39 -11.94 18.91 -13.39
C GLY A 39 -11.22 17.55 -13.30
N ALA A 40 -9.92 17.57 -13.00
CA ALA A 40 -9.11 16.35 -12.93
C ALA A 40 -9.81 15.31 -12.05
N VAL A 41 -10.00 14.10 -12.59
CA VAL A 41 -10.61 12.99 -11.85
C VAL A 41 -9.79 12.75 -10.59
N THR A 42 -10.47 12.60 -9.45
CA THR A 42 -9.81 12.31 -8.18
C THR A 42 -10.08 10.85 -7.79
N ILE A 43 -9.04 10.08 -7.50
CA ILE A 43 -9.15 8.74 -6.92
C ILE A 43 -8.56 8.71 -5.52
N GLY A 44 -8.99 7.73 -4.69
CA GLY A 44 -8.48 7.52 -3.35
C GLY A 44 -7.40 6.44 -3.31
N LEU A 45 -6.39 6.60 -2.45
CA LEU A 45 -5.49 5.54 -2.01
C LEU A 45 -5.56 5.43 -0.49
N SER A 46 -6.11 4.33 0.02
CA SER A 46 -6.05 3.98 1.44
C SER A 46 -4.93 2.99 1.64
N ILE A 47 -3.89 3.39 2.37
CA ILE A 47 -2.69 2.61 2.61
C ILE A 47 -2.58 2.22 4.08
N SER A 48 -2.08 1.01 4.35
CA SER A 48 -2.01 0.47 5.71
C SER A 48 -1.11 1.30 6.63
N THR A 49 0.05 1.74 6.12
CA THR A 49 0.96 2.62 6.88
C THR A 49 1.98 3.28 5.96
N MET A 50 2.45 4.45 6.36
CA MET A 50 3.59 5.13 5.74
C MET A 50 4.92 4.92 6.51
N ASN A 51 4.89 4.15 7.61
CA ASN A 51 6.11 3.88 8.39
C ASN A 51 6.99 2.76 7.79
N ASN A 52 6.50 2.03 6.78
CA ASN A 52 7.27 1.00 6.10
C ASN A 52 7.72 1.51 4.71
N PRO A 53 9.02 1.44 4.38
CA PRO A 53 9.57 1.88 3.08
C PRO A 53 8.87 1.24 1.86
N PHE A 54 8.41 0.00 1.98
CA PHE A 54 7.66 -0.69 0.93
C PHE A 54 6.41 0.09 0.53
N PHE A 55 5.62 0.57 1.49
CA PHE A 55 4.39 1.31 1.21
C PHE A 55 4.64 2.75 0.77
N VAL A 56 5.78 3.34 1.19
CA VAL A 56 6.23 4.62 0.62
C VAL A 56 6.48 4.48 -0.87
N ALA A 57 7.21 3.44 -1.28
CA ALA A 57 7.51 3.16 -2.68
C ALA A 57 6.23 2.83 -3.49
N LEU A 58 5.30 2.07 -2.92
CA LEU A 58 3.99 1.79 -3.54
C LEU A 58 3.19 3.08 -3.78
N ARG A 59 3.07 3.93 -2.76
CA ARG A 59 2.42 5.25 -2.85
C ARG A 59 3.09 6.10 -3.93
N ASP A 60 4.43 6.14 -3.97
CA ASP A 60 5.19 6.96 -4.92
C ASP A 60 4.97 6.49 -6.36
N GLY A 61 4.95 5.17 -6.60
CA GLY A 61 4.58 4.59 -7.89
C GLY A 61 3.17 4.96 -8.33
N ALA A 62 2.20 4.87 -7.42
CA ALA A 62 0.82 5.29 -7.69
C ALA A 62 0.72 6.80 -7.96
N GLN A 63 1.43 7.62 -7.18
CA GLN A 63 1.41 9.08 -7.35
C GLN A 63 2.06 9.51 -8.67
N ALA A 64 3.15 8.87 -9.07
CA ALA A 64 3.83 9.16 -10.33
C ALA A 64 2.91 8.85 -11.53
N GLU A 65 2.25 7.68 -11.51
CA GLU A 65 1.35 7.27 -12.59
C GLU A 65 0.07 8.12 -12.62
N ALA A 66 -0.52 8.43 -11.46
CA ALA A 66 -1.68 9.32 -11.37
C ALA A 66 -1.36 10.69 -11.95
N LYS A 67 -0.19 11.26 -11.63
CA LYS A 67 0.29 12.52 -12.21
C LYS A 67 0.44 12.43 -13.73
N ALA A 68 1.03 11.36 -14.24
CA ALA A 68 1.20 11.14 -15.68
C ALA A 68 -0.15 11.00 -16.42
N ALA A 69 -1.15 10.41 -15.77
CA ALA A 69 -2.51 10.24 -16.29
C ALA A 69 -3.41 11.49 -16.10
N GLY A 70 -2.93 12.56 -15.46
CA GLY A 70 -3.75 13.73 -15.13
C GLY A 70 -4.82 13.47 -14.06
N ILE A 71 -4.62 12.43 -13.25
CA ILE A 71 -5.51 12.02 -12.15
C ILE A 71 -4.98 12.59 -10.84
N LYS A 72 -5.86 13.12 -10.00
CA LYS A 72 -5.52 13.53 -8.64
C LYS A 72 -5.61 12.32 -7.72
N LEU A 73 -4.52 12.01 -7.01
CA LEU A 73 -4.49 10.96 -6.00
C LEU A 73 -4.62 11.57 -4.60
N VAL A 74 -5.60 11.12 -3.82
CA VAL A 74 -5.76 11.45 -2.40
C VAL A 74 -5.34 10.25 -1.58
N THR A 75 -4.27 10.37 -0.79
CA THR A 75 -3.76 9.30 0.05
C THR A 75 -4.22 9.45 1.48
N VAL A 76 -4.68 8.34 2.08
CA VAL A 76 -5.07 8.21 3.49
C VAL A 76 -4.18 7.16 4.13
N ASP A 77 -3.45 7.54 5.17
CA ASP A 77 -2.57 6.67 5.95
C ASP A 77 -3.32 6.12 7.17
N ALA A 78 -3.54 4.81 7.21
CA ALA A 78 -4.21 4.14 8.31
C ALA A 78 -3.33 3.94 9.54
N GLN A 79 -2.01 4.13 9.45
CA GLN A 79 -1.06 3.97 10.56
C GLN A 79 -1.13 2.58 11.23
N ASN A 80 -1.40 1.53 10.45
CA ASN A 80 -1.64 0.15 10.90
C ASN A 80 -2.85 0.00 11.85
N ASP A 81 -3.81 0.92 11.81
CA ASP A 81 -5.04 0.90 12.59
C ASP A 81 -6.23 0.62 11.67
N ALA A 82 -6.90 -0.52 11.86
CA ALA A 82 -8.01 -0.93 11.03
C ALA A 82 -9.23 0.02 11.15
N ALA A 83 -9.47 0.59 12.34
CA ALA A 83 -10.56 1.54 12.53
C ALA A 83 -10.29 2.87 11.80
N LYS A 84 -9.05 3.36 11.86
CA LYS A 84 -8.64 4.53 11.05
C LYS A 84 -8.75 4.25 9.56
N GLN A 85 -8.40 3.03 9.13
CA GLN A 85 -8.54 2.68 7.73
C GLN A 85 -9.99 2.73 7.28
N ILE A 86 -10.91 2.14 8.06
CA ILE A 86 -12.34 2.15 7.76
C ILE A 86 -12.84 3.60 7.67
N ALA A 87 -12.58 4.43 8.69
CA ALA A 87 -12.97 5.84 8.67
C ALA A 87 -12.39 6.60 7.47
N GLY A 88 -11.13 6.33 7.10
CA GLY A 88 -10.51 6.92 5.92
C GLY A 88 -11.15 6.49 4.60
N VAL A 89 -11.60 5.25 4.49
CA VAL A 89 -12.34 4.77 3.31
C VAL A 89 -13.74 5.38 3.28
N GLU A 90 -14.44 5.49 4.40
CA GLU A 90 -15.73 6.20 4.52
C GLU A 90 -15.61 7.66 4.07
N ASP A 91 -14.54 8.35 4.43
CA ASP A 91 -14.27 9.72 3.98
C ASP A 91 -14.08 9.78 2.44
N LEU A 92 -13.40 8.81 1.85
CA LEU A 92 -13.28 8.69 0.39
C LEU A 92 -14.65 8.42 -0.27
N ILE A 93 -15.51 7.61 0.35
CA ILE A 93 -16.89 7.37 -0.10
C ILE A 93 -17.69 8.67 -0.07
N GLN A 94 -17.63 9.44 1.02
CA GLN A 94 -18.30 10.73 1.12
C GLN A 94 -17.81 11.74 0.07
N LYS A 95 -16.52 11.70 -0.29
CA LYS A 95 -15.94 12.50 -1.37
C LYS A 95 -16.34 12.01 -2.76
N LYS A 96 -17.06 10.90 -2.86
CA LYS A 96 -17.57 10.32 -4.11
C LYS A 96 -16.47 10.09 -5.14
N VAL A 97 -15.30 9.62 -4.71
CA VAL A 97 -14.24 9.23 -5.65
C VAL A 97 -14.71 8.05 -6.50
N PRO A 98 -14.46 8.00 -7.82
CA PRO A 98 -14.92 6.90 -8.65
C PRO A 98 -14.19 5.58 -8.36
N VAL A 99 -12.96 5.64 -7.87
CA VAL A 99 -12.13 4.46 -7.57
C VAL A 99 -11.37 4.66 -6.26
N ILE A 100 -11.30 3.60 -5.47
CA ILE A 100 -10.46 3.49 -4.29
C ILE A 100 -9.42 2.38 -4.53
N LEU A 101 -8.14 2.75 -4.44
CA LEU A 101 -7.02 1.82 -4.28
C LEU A 101 -6.89 1.53 -2.80
N LEU A 102 -6.97 0.26 -2.41
CA LEU A 102 -7.00 -0.16 -1.01
C LEU A 102 -5.87 -1.15 -0.72
N ASN A 103 -4.94 -0.78 0.15
CA ASN A 103 -4.00 -1.72 0.75
C ASN A 103 -4.45 -2.03 2.19
N PRO A 104 -5.09 -3.17 2.46
CA PRO A 104 -5.69 -3.44 3.77
C PRO A 104 -4.65 -3.52 4.89
N THR A 105 -4.94 -2.91 6.03
CA THR A 105 -4.25 -3.20 7.31
C THR A 105 -4.62 -4.60 7.79
N ASP A 106 -5.91 -4.90 7.76
CA ASP A 106 -6.52 -6.19 8.05
C ASP A 106 -7.48 -6.57 6.92
N SER A 107 -7.24 -7.73 6.31
CA SER A 107 -7.94 -8.19 5.11
C SER A 107 -9.41 -8.54 5.37
N ASP A 108 -9.76 -8.90 6.60
CA ASP A 108 -11.12 -9.26 7.01
C ASP A 108 -11.89 -8.03 7.50
N ALA A 109 -11.24 -7.16 8.28
CA ALA A 109 -11.88 -5.99 8.89
C ALA A 109 -12.43 -4.99 7.87
N VAL A 110 -11.79 -4.85 6.69
CA VAL A 110 -12.20 -3.90 5.65
C VAL A 110 -13.41 -4.37 4.82
N ALA A 111 -13.88 -5.62 5.01
CA ALA A 111 -14.92 -6.21 4.15
C ALA A 111 -16.20 -5.36 4.07
N ASN A 112 -16.67 -4.85 5.20
CA ASN A 112 -17.93 -4.10 5.24
C ASN A 112 -17.80 -2.74 4.54
N VAL A 113 -16.74 -1.99 4.80
CA VAL A 113 -16.53 -0.68 4.14
C VAL A 113 -16.28 -0.83 2.64
N VAL A 114 -15.70 -1.97 2.18
CA VAL A 114 -15.61 -2.29 0.75
C VAL A 114 -16.99 -2.54 0.13
N LYS A 115 -17.89 -3.26 0.84
CA LYS A 115 -19.28 -3.43 0.39
C LYS A 115 -20.02 -2.10 0.31
N GLU A 116 -19.82 -1.22 1.28
CA GLU A 116 -20.41 0.13 1.29
C GLU A 116 -19.91 0.97 0.11
N ALA A 117 -18.60 0.97 -0.15
CA ALA A 117 -18.02 1.63 -1.32
C ALA A 117 -18.63 1.11 -2.63
N THR A 118 -18.76 -0.22 -2.75
CA THR A 118 -19.32 -0.87 -3.95
C THR A 118 -20.82 -0.53 -4.10
N ALA A 119 -21.59 -0.53 -3.02
CA ALA A 119 -23.00 -0.13 -3.00
C ALA A 119 -23.19 1.34 -3.40
N ALA A 120 -22.21 2.20 -3.07
CA ALA A 120 -22.17 3.60 -3.53
C ALA A 120 -21.72 3.76 -5.00
N GLY A 121 -21.48 2.67 -5.73
CA GLY A 121 -21.03 2.68 -7.12
C GLY A 121 -19.52 2.90 -7.31
N ILE A 122 -18.75 2.93 -6.22
CA ILE A 122 -17.31 3.14 -6.24
C ILE A 122 -16.61 1.81 -6.56
N LYS A 123 -15.64 1.85 -7.46
CA LYS A 123 -14.81 0.68 -7.78
C LYS A 123 -13.68 0.55 -6.76
N VAL A 124 -13.44 -0.66 -6.25
CA VAL A 124 -12.35 -0.91 -5.31
C VAL A 124 -11.32 -1.83 -5.98
N ILE A 125 -10.05 -1.44 -5.90
CA ILE A 125 -8.90 -2.23 -6.35
C ILE A 125 -8.06 -2.50 -5.11
N SER A 126 -7.85 -3.77 -4.76
CA SER A 126 -6.94 -4.12 -3.66
C SER A 126 -5.49 -4.20 -4.15
N LEU A 127 -4.58 -3.65 -3.35
CA LEU A 127 -3.15 -3.60 -3.63
C LEU A 127 -2.36 -4.38 -2.59
N ASP A 128 -1.41 -5.22 -3.02
CA ASP A 128 -0.48 -5.97 -2.17
C ASP A 128 -1.15 -7.00 -1.25
N ARG A 129 -2.24 -6.62 -0.59
CA ARG A 129 -3.02 -7.47 0.33
C ARG A 129 -4.45 -7.63 -0.18
N ALA A 130 -4.97 -8.85 -0.09
CA ALA A 130 -6.33 -9.15 -0.49
C ALA A 130 -7.37 -8.59 0.49
N VAL A 131 -8.59 -8.42 0.00
CA VAL A 131 -9.79 -8.19 0.82
C VAL A 131 -10.54 -9.52 0.92
N ASN A 132 -10.83 -9.97 2.14
CA ASN A 132 -11.65 -11.14 2.37
C ASN A 132 -13.11 -10.76 2.62
N GLY A 133 -14.03 -11.59 2.20
CA GLY A 133 -15.46 -11.40 2.49
C GLY A 133 -16.16 -10.27 1.75
N ALA A 134 -15.48 -9.61 0.80
CA ALA A 134 -16.05 -8.64 -0.13
C ALA A 134 -15.39 -8.76 -1.52
N GLU A 135 -16.15 -8.46 -2.56
CA GLU A 135 -15.62 -8.44 -3.93
C GLU A 135 -14.94 -7.11 -4.23
N VAL A 136 -13.79 -7.18 -4.89
CA VAL A 136 -13.07 -6.04 -5.45
C VAL A 136 -13.09 -6.12 -6.97
N SER A 137 -12.92 -5.00 -7.65
CA SER A 137 -12.88 -4.95 -9.12
C SER A 137 -11.62 -5.61 -9.69
N SER A 138 -10.50 -5.50 -8.97
CA SER A 138 -9.22 -6.11 -9.32
C SER A 138 -8.35 -6.24 -8.08
N HIS A 139 -7.40 -7.19 -8.10
CA HIS A 139 -6.36 -7.36 -7.09
C HIS A 139 -5.00 -7.32 -7.76
N VAL A 140 -4.12 -6.42 -7.30
CA VAL A 140 -2.76 -6.22 -7.84
C VAL A 140 -1.75 -6.57 -6.75
N ALA A 141 -1.08 -7.70 -6.86
CA ALA A 141 -0.16 -8.18 -5.83
C ALA A 141 0.89 -9.15 -6.37
N SER A 142 1.94 -9.38 -5.60
CA SER A 142 2.84 -10.51 -5.77
C SER A 142 2.18 -11.80 -5.27
N ASP A 143 2.61 -12.94 -5.77
CA ASP A 143 2.23 -14.26 -5.23
C ASP A 143 2.99 -14.49 -3.92
N ASN A 144 2.33 -14.16 -2.80
CA ASN A 144 2.94 -14.26 -1.47
C ASN A 144 3.25 -15.71 -1.07
N ALA A 145 2.42 -16.68 -1.48
CA ALA A 145 2.65 -18.10 -1.17
C ALA A 145 3.89 -18.61 -1.94
N ALA A 146 4.00 -18.28 -3.22
CA ALA A 146 5.21 -18.59 -3.99
C ALA A 146 6.45 -17.92 -3.38
N GLY A 147 6.33 -16.66 -2.92
CA GLY A 147 7.41 -15.94 -2.26
C GLY A 147 7.85 -16.58 -0.94
N GLY A 148 6.90 -17.01 -0.10
CA GLY A 148 7.19 -17.78 1.11
C GLY A 148 7.89 -19.10 0.81
N SER A 149 7.44 -19.79 -0.25
CA SER A 149 8.09 -21.04 -0.73
C SER A 149 9.53 -20.76 -1.20
N MET A 150 9.77 -19.66 -1.96
CA MET A 150 11.13 -19.29 -2.38
C MET A 150 12.07 -19.05 -1.19
N ALA A 151 11.58 -18.43 -0.13
CA ALA A 151 12.35 -18.21 1.10
C ALA A 151 12.69 -19.56 1.80
N GLY A 152 11.71 -20.45 1.91
CA GLY A 152 11.88 -21.77 2.49
C GLY A 152 12.86 -22.65 1.71
N GLU A 153 12.72 -22.70 0.39
CA GLU A 153 13.62 -23.45 -0.50
C GLU A 153 15.06 -22.96 -0.41
N PHE A 154 15.24 -21.62 -0.38
CA PHE A 154 16.55 -21.02 -0.22
C PHE A 154 17.18 -21.41 1.13
N LEU A 155 16.44 -21.30 2.24
CA LEU A 155 16.92 -21.69 3.56
C LEU A 155 17.28 -23.18 3.61
N LEU A 156 16.42 -24.06 3.12
CA LEU A 156 16.70 -25.48 3.06
C LEU A 156 17.99 -25.80 2.29
N LYS A 157 18.15 -25.21 1.12
CA LYS A 157 19.36 -25.38 0.31
C LYS A 157 20.60 -24.89 1.04
N LYS A 158 20.54 -23.69 1.63
CA LYS A 158 21.66 -23.07 2.34
C LYS A 158 22.08 -23.86 3.58
N LEU A 159 21.14 -24.49 4.26
CA LEU A 159 21.36 -25.26 5.47
C LEU A 159 21.60 -26.77 5.21
N GLY A 160 21.62 -27.19 3.96
CA GLY A 160 21.80 -28.60 3.60
C GLY A 160 20.67 -29.50 4.08
N GLY A 161 19.45 -28.97 4.11
CA GLY A 161 18.23 -29.68 4.45
C GLY A 161 18.07 -30.01 5.95
N ARG A 162 18.79 -29.33 6.83
CA ARG A 162 18.72 -29.55 8.29
C ARG A 162 18.90 -28.24 9.06
N GLY A 163 18.32 -28.19 10.26
CA GLY A 163 18.49 -27.06 11.19
C GLY A 163 17.19 -26.64 11.88
N ASN A 164 17.37 -25.87 12.91
CA ASN A 164 16.28 -25.25 13.67
C ASN A 164 15.96 -23.90 13.05
N LEU A 165 14.70 -23.69 12.70
CA LEU A 165 14.21 -22.49 12.06
C LEU A 165 13.30 -21.70 13.00
N VAL A 166 13.27 -20.39 12.78
CA VAL A 166 12.31 -19.46 13.39
C VAL A 166 11.58 -18.73 12.27
N GLU A 167 10.30 -18.55 12.43
CA GLU A 167 9.50 -17.70 11.57
C GLU A 167 9.04 -16.46 12.33
N MET A 168 9.27 -15.29 11.76
CA MET A 168 8.73 -14.02 12.25
C MET A 168 7.59 -13.59 11.34
N GLU A 169 6.39 -13.63 11.92
CA GLU A 169 5.15 -13.37 11.17
C GLU A 169 4.84 -11.87 11.11
N GLY A 170 4.20 -11.46 10.01
CA GLY A 170 3.66 -10.13 9.86
C GLY A 170 2.43 -9.89 10.73
N ILE A 171 1.56 -8.95 10.32
CA ILE A 171 0.27 -8.69 10.97
C ILE A 171 -0.65 -9.88 10.73
N PRO A 172 -1.16 -10.57 11.77
CA PRO A 172 -1.96 -11.80 11.59
C PRO A 172 -3.22 -11.62 10.74
N GLY A 173 -3.84 -10.45 10.76
CA GLY A 173 -5.00 -10.10 9.92
C GLY A 173 -4.68 -9.85 8.44
N SER A 174 -3.40 -9.78 8.07
CA SER A 174 -2.96 -9.53 6.69
C SER A 174 -2.94 -10.82 5.87
N SER A 175 -3.53 -10.81 4.66
CA SER A 175 -3.45 -11.94 3.72
C SER A 175 -1.99 -12.25 3.37
N ALA A 176 -1.16 -11.23 3.16
CA ALA A 176 0.25 -11.39 2.83
C ALA A 176 1.02 -12.15 3.93
N ALA A 177 0.72 -11.89 5.21
CA ALA A 177 1.36 -12.62 6.32
C ALA A 177 0.97 -14.10 6.29
N ARG A 178 -0.31 -14.41 6.15
CA ARG A 178 -0.82 -15.79 6.09
C ARG A 178 -0.23 -16.55 4.91
N GLU A 179 -0.30 -15.98 3.72
CA GLU A 179 0.16 -16.60 2.48
C GLU A 179 1.68 -16.84 2.49
N ARG A 180 2.49 -15.90 2.96
CA ARG A 180 3.94 -16.07 3.10
C ARG A 180 4.27 -17.19 4.09
N GLY A 181 3.56 -17.25 5.22
CA GLY A 181 3.71 -18.33 6.21
C GLY A 181 3.33 -19.67 5.63
N GLU A 182 2.15 -19.79 5.00
CA GLU A 182 1.70 -21.04 4.35
C GLU A 182 2.70 -21.52 3.30
N GLY A 183 3.20 -20.62 2.45
CA GLY A 183 4.21 -20.95 1.45
C GLY A 183 5.51 -21.47 2.07
N PHE A 184 6.02 -20.79 3.09
CA PHE A 184 7.23 -21.18 3.81
C PHE A 184 7.05 -22.53 4.51
N GLU A 185 5.99 -22.67 5.30
CA GLU A 185 5.70 -23.90 6.06
C GLU A 185 5.48 -25.10 5.13
N SER A 186 4.86 -24.93 3.96
CA SER A 186 4.64 -26.00 2.99
C SER A 186 5.96 -26.64 2.51
N VAL A 187 7.00 -25.83 2.37
CA VAL A 187 8.32 -26.30 1.90
C VAL A 187 9.10 -27.03 2.99
N ILE A 188 8.99 -26.61 4.24
CA ILE A 188 9.72 -27.23 5.36
C ILE A 188 8.97 -28.40 5.98
N ALA A 189 7.66 -28.51 5.74
CA ALA A 189 6.83 -29.60 6.27
C ALA A 189 7.36 -30.97 5.86
N GLY A 190 7.38 -31.90 6.80
CA GLY A 190 7.79 -33.29 6.56
C GLY A 190 9.29 -33.48 6.23
N LYS A 191 10.13 -32.43 6.41
CA LYS A 191 11.59 -32.55 6.24
C LYS A 191 12.22 -33.06 7.55
N PRO A 192 12.73 -34.28 7.62
CA PRO A 192 13.17 -34.91 8.90
C PRO A 192 14.30 -34.19 9.62
N GLY A 193 15.12 -33.44 8.84
CA GLY A 193 16.26 -32.71 9.39
C GLY A 193 15.93 -31.26 9.82
N VAL A 194 14.68 -30.82 9.63
CA VAL A 194 14.27 -29.43 9.86
C VAL A 194 13.25 -29.36 10.98
N LYS A 195 13.46 -28.43 11.90
CA LYS A 195 12.51 -28.15 12.99
C LYS A 195 12.15 -26.67 12.99
N LEU A 196 10.89 -26.35 12.81
CA LEU A 196 10.37 -25.02 13.13
C LEU A 196 10.22 -24.92 14.66
N LEU A 197 11.11 -24.16 15.31
CA LEU A 197 11.11 -24.02 16.77
C LEU A 197 9.91 -23.21 17.25
N THR A 198 9.65 -22.12 16.55
CA THR A 198 8.56 -21.22 16.88
C THR A 198 8.24 -20.31 15.68
N LYS A 199 7.02 -19.83 15.64
CA LYS A 199 6.60 -18.69 14.83
C LYS A 199 5.97 -17.64 15.75
N GLN A 200 6.33 -16.38 15.56
CA GLN A 200 5.91 -15.28 16.42
C GLN A 200 5.60 -14.04 15.59
N PRO A 201 4.44 -13.39 15.83
CA PRO A 201 4.13 -12.13 15.17
C PRO A 201 5.06 -11.01 15.65
N ALA A 202 5.59 -10.26 14.68
CA ALA A 202 6.31 -9.02 14.90
C ALA A 202 5.76 -7.88 14.02
N ASN A 203 4.57 -8.09 13.45
CA ASN A 203 3.68 -7.10 12.84
C ASN A 203 4.32 -6.25 11.72
N PHE A 204 5.27 -6.83 10.96
CA PHE A 204 6.04 -6.14 9.94
C PHE A 204 6.87 -4.95 10.47
N ASP A 205 7.17 -4.92 11.76
CA ASP A 205 7.84 -3.82 12.45
C ASP A 205 9.25 -4.20 12.92
N ARG A 206 10.24 -3.35 12.63
CA ARG A 206 11.66 -3.60 12.94
C ARG A 206 11.93 -3.65 14.45
N ALA A 207 11.31 -2.77 15.21
CA ALA A 207 11.56 -2.68 16.65
C ALA A 207 10.89 -3.84 17.39
N GLN A 208 9.66 -4.20 16.99
CA GLN A 208 8.99 -5.38 17.55
C GLN A 208 9.77 -6.65 17.21
N ALA A 209 10.26 -6.79 15.97
CA ALA A 209 11.07 -7.92 15.57
C ALA A 209 12.38 -8.06 16.38
N LEU A 210 13.04 -6.94 16.69
CA LEU A 210 14.19 -6.93 17.59
C LEU A 210 13.80 -7.56 18.94
N THR A 211 12.76 -7.02 19.60
CA THR A 211 12.30 -7.49 20.91
C THR A 211 11.83 -8.95 20.88
N VAL A 212 11.06 -9.34 19.85
CA VAL A 212 10.58 -10.72 19.70
C VAL A 212 11.76 -11.68 19.56
N MET A 213 12.75 -11.34 18.72
CA MET A 213 13.92 -12.19 18.54
C MET A 213 14.77 -12.25 19.81
N GLU A 214 14.96 -11.17 20.54
CA GLU A 214 15.65 -11.16 21.86
C GLU A 214 14.97 -12.15 22.83
N ASN A 215 13.64 -12.14 22.91
CA ASN A 215 12.88 -13.07 23.73
C ASN A 215 13.05 -14.54 23.28
N ILE A 216 13.00 -14.81 21.97
CA ILE A 216 13.25 -16.15 21.42
C ILE A 216 14.64 -16.64 21.82
N LEU A 217 15.65 -15.78 21.74
CA LEU A 217 17.05 -16.10 22.04
C LEU A 217 17.34 -16.36 23.53
N GLN A 218 16.47 -15.91 24.44
CA GLN A 218 16.56 -16.27 25.86
C GLN A 218 16.32 -17.76 26.08
N GLY A 219 15.38 -18.35 25.33
CA GLY A 219 15.03 -19.77 25.43
C GLY A 219 15.71 -20.68 24.41
N ASN A 220 16.10 -20.17 23.26
CA ASN A 220 16.60 -20.95 22.14
C ASN A 220 17.80 -20.26 21.47
N LYS A 221 19.00 -20.76 21.71
CA LYS A 221 20.24 -20.29 21.10
C LYS A 221 20.70 -21.14 19.91
N ASP A 222 20.12 -22.31 19.73
CA ASP A 222 20.44 -23.25 18.65
C ASP A 222 19.51 -23.00 17.46
N ILE A 223 19.72 -21.87 16.77
CA ILE A 223 18.95 -21.41 15.60
C ILE A 223 19.90 -21.34 14.39
N GLN A 224 19.55 -22.00 13.30
CA GLN A 224 20.34 -21.99 12.05
C GLN A 224 19.71 -21.12 10.97
N GLY A 225 18.38 -20.92 11.00
CA GLY A 225 17.69 -20.12 10.01
C GLY A 225 16.55 -19.31 10.58
N VAL A 226 16.32 -18.14 9.99
CA VAL A 226 15.17 -17.26 10.27
C VAL A 226 14.52 -16.87 8.97
N PHE A 227 13.23 -17.12 8.83
CA PHE A 227 12.41 -16.46 7.84
C PHE A 227 11.65 -15.32 8.52
N ALA A 228 11.91 -14.11 8.09
CA ALA A 228 11.12 -12.94 8.46
C ALA A 228 10.26 -12.54 7.27
N GLN A 229 8.96 -12.48 7.48
CA GLN A 229 7.98 -12.24 6.42
C GLN A 229 8.06 -10.83 5.80
N ASN A 230 8.96 -9.97 6.30
CA ASN A 230 9.43 -8.76 5.60
C ASN A 230 10.84 -8.35 6.05
N ASP A 231 11.42 -7.41 5.33
CA ASP A 231 12.78 -6.92 5.54
C ASP A 231 12.95 -6.12 6.83
N GLU A 232 11.95 -5.35 7.23
CA GLU A 232 12.00 -4.61 8.49
C GLU A 232 12.18 -5.59 9.67
N MET A 233 11.43 -6.67 9.68
CA MET A 233 11.58 -7.72 10.68
C MET A 233 12.91 -8.46 10.53
N ALA A 234 13.36 -8.74 9.31
CA ALA A 234 14.66 -9.39 9.07
C ALA A 234 15.82 -8.58 9.64
N LEU A 235 15.80 -7.27 9.47
CA LEU A 235 16.81 -6.34 9.99
C LEU A 235 16.74 -6.23 11.53
N GLY A 236 15.54 -6.24 12.11
CA GLY A 236 15.34 -6.30 13.56
C GLY A 236 15.89 -7.59 14.16
N ALA A 237 15.55 -8.74 13.59
CA ALA A 237 16.05 -10.06 14.00
C ALA A 237 17.58 -10.16 13.86
N GLN A 238 18.14 -9.64 12.77
CA GLN A 238 19.58 -9.62 12.54
C GLN A 238 20.33 -8.87 13.63
N ARG A 239 19.76 -7.76 14.08
CA ARG A 239 20.34 -6.98 15.17
C ARG A 239 20.35 -7.76 16.50
N ALA A 240 19.23 -8.37 16.89
CA ALA A 240 19.14 -9.18 18.09
C ALA A 240 20.13 -10.36 18.08
N ILE A 241 20.19 -11.10 16.96
CA ILE A 241 21.09 -12.24 16.75
C ILE A 241 22.56 -11.80 16.89
N LYS A 242 22.92 -10.66 16.30
CA LYS A 242 24.28 -10.10 16.41
C LYS A 242 24.61 -9.70 17.84
N GLU A 243 23.70 -9.03 18.55
CA GLU A 243 23.88 -8.58 19.92
C GLU A 243 23.97 -9.76 20.91
N ALA A 244 23.28 -10.87 20.62
CA ALA A 244 23.42 -12.14 21.35
C ALA A 244 24.72 -12.89 21.06
N GLY A 245 25.58 -12.38 20.16
CA GLY A 245 26.86 -13.01 19.80
C GLY A 245 26.72 -14.26 18.93
N LEU A 246 25.54 -14.56 18.41
CA LEU A 246 25.31 -15.70 17.54
C LEU A 246 25.90 -15.44 16.14
N ARG A 247 26.53 -16.47 15.57
CA ARG A 247 27.13 -16.45 14.24
C ARG A 247 26.51 -17.56 13.39
N ASN A 248 26.59 -17.37 12.07
CA ASN A 248 26.13 -18.38 11.10
C ASN A 248 24.61 -18.66 11.11
N VAL A 249 23.79 -17.71 11.56
CA VAL A 249 22.35 -17.78 11.38
C VAL A 249 21.98 -17.20 10.01
N SER A 250 21.35 -18.00 9.18
CA SER A 250 20.89 -17.59 7.85
C SER A 250 19.53 -16.89 7.97
N ILE A 251 19.46 -15.60 7.65
CA ILE A 251 18.23 -14.81 7.74
C ILE A 251 17.76 -14.47 6.33
N VAL A 252 16.49 -14.75 6.05
CA VAL A 252 15.83 -14.38 4.79
C VAL A 252 14.71 -13.39 5.10
N GLY A 253 14.73 -12.28 4.36
CA GLY A 253 13.68 -11.26 4.39
C GLY A 253 12.74 -11.34 3.19
N PHE A 254 11.92 -10.33 3.05
CA PHE A 254 10.95 -10.16 1.97
C PHE A 254 10.75 -8.67 1.72
N ASP A 255 10.69 -8.23 0.47
CA ASP A 255 10.46 -6.89 -0.12
C ASP A 255 11.63 -6.42 -0.97
N ALA A 256 12.88 -6.74 -0.61
CA ALA A 256 14.13 -6.19 -1.14
C ALA A 256 14.22 -4.67 -0.97
N THR A 257 13.92 -4.18 0.23
CA THR A 257 14.14 -2.78 0.59
C THR A 257 15.62 -2.40 0.46
N PRO A 258 15.97 -1.13 0.21
CA PRO A 258 17.37 -0.70 0.05
C PRO A 258 18.29 -1.12 1.20
N ASP A 259 17.78 -1.02 2.46
CA ASP A 259 18.53 -1.44 3.65
C ASP A 259 18.80 -2.95 3.65
N ALA A 260 17.79 -3.76 3.31
CA ALA A 260 17.93 -5.22 3.27
C ALA A 260 18.84 -5.67 2.13
N VAL A 261 18.73 -5.09 0.94
CA VAL A 261 19.65 -5.36 -0.17
C VAL A 261 21.10 -5.01 0.22
N SER A 262 21.30 -3.90 0.92
CA SER A 262 22.60 -3.54 1.45
C SER A 262 23.10 -4.54 2.49
N ALA A 263 22.20 -5.03 3.35
CA ALA A 263 22.51 -6.05 4.35
C ALA A 263 22.84 -7.43 3.71
N VAL A 264 22.15 -7.81 2.62
CA VAL A 264 22.47 -9.02 1.83
C VAL A 264 23.86 -8.89 1.23
N LYS A 265 24.17 -7.78 0.55
CA LYS A 265 25.50 -7.53 -0.01
C LYS A 265 26.62 -7.54 1.03
N ALA A 266 26.31 -7.11 2.25
CA ALA A 266 27.26 -7.12 3.37
C ALA A 266 27.33 -8.47 4.12
N GLY A 267 26.61 -9.50 3.68
CA GLY A 267 26.54 -10.82 4.32
C GLY A 267 25.85 -10.84 5.68
N LYS A 268 25.07 -9.80 6.01
CA LYS A 268 24.29 -9.71 7.25
C LYS A 268 22.93 -10.42 7.15
N LEU A 269 22.35 -10.40 5.95
CA LEU A 269 21.21 -11.23 5.56
C LEU A 269 21.66 -12.23 4.49
N ALA A 270 21.03 -13.39 4.46
CA ALA A 270 21.34 -14.43 3.49
C ALA A 270 20.68 -14.19 2.14
N ALA A 271 19.45 -13.67 2.17
CA ALA A 271 18.66 -13.32 1.00
C ALA A 271 17.48 -12.41 1.39
N THR A 272 16.82 -11.84 0.40
CA THR A 272 15.47 -11.27 0.50
C THR A 272 14.68 -11.57 -0.76
N VAL A 273 13.38 -11.85 -0.63
CA VAL A 273 12.47 -12.03 -1.76
C VAL A 273 12.01 -10.66 -2.24
N GLN A 274 12.38 -10.28 -3.44
CA GLN A 274 12.06 -8.98 -4.00
C GLN A 274 10.62 -8.90 -4.47
N GLN A 275 9.92 -7.86 -4.03
CA GLN A 275 8.70 -7.34 -4.61
C GLN A 275 8.99 -6.08 -5.47
N LYS A 276 7.97 -5.56 -6.15
CA LYS A 276 8.03 -4.34 -6.96
C LYS A 276 6.92 -3.37 -6.55
N PRO A 277 7.04 -2.72 -5.38
CA PRO A 277 5.97 -1.89 -4.83
C PRO A 277 5.58 -0.72 -5.74
N GLU A 278 6.55 -0.06 -6.41
CA GLU A 278 6.25 1.02 -7.35
C GLU A 278 5.39 0.50 -8.53
N LEU A 279 5.65 -0.72 -9.00
CA LEU A 279 4.88 -1.35 -10.07
C LEU A 279 3.47 -1.72 -9.59
N ILE A 280 3.31 -2.19 -8.34
CA ILE A 280 1.99 -2.43 -7.74
C ILE A 280 1.18 -1.14 -7.74
N GLY A 281 1.76 -0.04 -7.26
CA GLY A 281 1.12 1.28 -7.23
C GLY A 281 0.75 1.78 -8.63
N LYS A 282 1.69 1.68 -9.58
CA LYS A 282 1.47 2.03 -10.98
C LYS A 282 0.32 1.26 -11.60
N LEU A 283 0.35 -0.08 -11.52
CA LEU A 283 -0.68 -0.95 -12.10
C LEU A 283 -2.06 -0.71 -11.44
N GLY A 284 -2.10 -0.37 -10.15
CA GLY A 284 -3.32 0.05 -9.48
C GLY A 284 -3.95 1.28 -10.14
N VAL A 285 -3.16 2.29 -10.46
CA VAL A 285 -3.65 3.50 -11.14
C VAL A 285 -4.02 3.23 -12.60
N ASP A 286 -3.22 2.44 -13.32
CA ASP A 286 -3.56 2.02 -14.71
C ASP A 286 -4.91 1.30 -14.73
N THR A 287 -5.14 0.39 -13.80
CA THR A 287 -6.40 -0.34 -13.65
C THR A 287 -7.55 0.60 -13.29
N ALA A 288 -7.31 1.57 -12.38
CA ALA A 288 -8.31 2.57 -12.04
C ALA A 288 -8.73 3.40 -13.25
N LYS A 289 -7.78 3.79 -14.10
CA LYS A 289 -8.06 4.52 -15.35
C LYS A 289 -8.96 3.71 -16.28
N LEU A 290 -8.66 2.42 -16.49
CA LEU A 290 -9.50 1.54 -17.31
C LEU A 290 -10.93 1.44 -16.77
N LEU A 291 -11.09 1.31 -15.45
CA LEU A 291 -12.42 1.25 -14.81
C LEU A 291 -13.20 2.57 -14.96
N ILE A 292 -12.52 3.73 -14.86
CA ILE A 292 -13.14 5.05 -15.10
C ILE A 292 -13.60 5.19 -16.54
N GLU A 293 -12.83 4.65 -17.47
CA GLU A 293 -13.18 4.62 -18.91
C GLU A 293 -14.24 3.56 -19.27
N GLY A 294 -14.74 2.79 -18.30
CA GLY A 294 -15.70 1.72 -18.50
C GLY A 294 -15.16 0.50 -19.23
N LYS A 295 -13.84 0.34 -19.24
CA LYS A 295 -13.15 -0.79 -19.87
C LYS A 295 -13.05 -1.99 -18.92
N PRO A 296 -13.00 -3.22 -19.46
CA PRO A 296 -12.78 -4.41 -18.64
C PRO A 296 -11.37 -4.44 -18.07
N VAL A 297 -11.22 -5.06 -16.88
CA VAL A 297 -9.96 -5.27 -16.19
C VAL A 297 -9.83 -6.71 -15.74
N ASP A 298 -8.60 -7.20 -15.62
CA ASP A 298 -8.33 -8.52 -15.04
C ASP A 298 -8.63 -8.52 -13.54
N ARG A 299 -9.21 -9.61 -13.06
CA ARG A 299 -9.50 -9.76 -11.62
C ARG A 299 -8.23 -9.83 -10.77
N ASN A 300 -7.18 -10.46 -11.30
CA ASN A 300 -5.89 -10.60 -10.63
C ASN A 300 -4.78 -10.15 -11.57
N ILE A 301 -3.97 -9.23 -11.11
CA ILE A 301 -2.83 -8.69 -11.85
C ILE A 301 -1.56 -9.07 -11.06
N PRO A 302 -0.87 -10.16 -11.47
CA PRO A 302 0.29 -10.62 -10.75
C PRO A 302 1.51 -9.72 -10.99
N VAL A 303 2.24 -9.43 -9.91
CA VAL A 303 3.50 -8.70 -9.95
C VAL A 303 4.65 -9.68 -9.65
N PRO A 304 5.66 -9.78 -10.53
CA PRO A 304 6.66 -10.82 -10.43
C PRO A 304 7.57 -10.63 -9.21
N LEU A 305 7.98 -11.75 -8.63
CA LEU A 305 8.97 -11.86 -7.57
C LEU A 305 10.35 -12.22 -8.11
N ALA A 306 11.40 -11.92 -7.33
CA ALA A 306 12.75 -12.41 -7.55
C ALA A 306 13.45 -12.66 -6.21
N LEU A 307 14.41 -13.58 -6.17
CA LEU A 307 15.25 -13.78 -4.99
C LEU A 307 16.54 -13.00 -5.13
N ILE A 308 16.83 -12.13 -4.19
CA ILE A 308 18.08 -11.37 -4.11
C ILE A 308 19.02 -12.07 -3.12
N THR A 309 20.18 -12.46 -3.61
CA THR A 309 21.26 -13.08 -2.84
C THR A 309 22.57 -12.30 -3.03
N GLN A 310 23.64 -12.73 -2.35
CA GLN A 310 25.00 -12.19 -2.61
C GLN A 310 25.44 -12.48 -4.03
#